data_ea40c8e6d1cc50144f93553d5425e6b3
#
_entry.id   ea40c8e6d1cc50144f93553d5425e6b3
#
_cell.length_a   1.000
_cell.length_b   1.000
_cell.length_c   1.000
_cell.angle_alpha   90.00
_cell.angle_beta   90.00
_cell.angle_gamma   90.00
#
_symmetry.space_group_name_H-M   'P 1'
#
loop_
_entity.id
_entity.type
_entity.pdbx_description
1 polymer ?
#
loop_
_entity_poly.entity_id
_entity_poly.type
_entity_poly.pdbx_seq_one_letter_code
_entity_poly.pdbx_strand_id
1 'polypeptide(L)'
;VNHPAEGKDVFYGLLGLDKSFGSFFHLNALTIRKSTIDKNQLKFNEQLRVHQDSDFIIKLAYHSYLKSGKIAEAVAIRGVHDDNRITKIKRYSEQFNQRQMLLWNSLYEWSLGKKIKKEYLEHIFLTKKAFELANAKGVSEYFKIISTILQNPKILKTRYRFTYLKK
;
A
#
# COMPACT_ATOMS: atom_id res chain seq x y z
N VAL A 1 -2.49 10.01 16.52
CA VAL A 1 -2.99 8.65 16.27
C VAL A 1 -4.01 8.35 17.34
N ASN A 2 -5.27 8.20 16.96
CA ASN A 2 -6.35 7.97 17.94
C ASN A 2 -6.31 6.55 18.53
N HIS A 3 -5.64 5.63 17.87
CA HIS A 3 -5.47 4.24 18.35
C HIS A 3 -4.05 3.76 18.09
N PRO A 4 -3.40 3.14 19.08
CA PRO A 4 -2.08 2.54 18.88
C PRO A 4 -2.14 1.41 17.84
N ALA A 5 -1.20 1.43 16.91
CA ALA A 5 -1.04 0.37 15.93
C ALA A 5 -0.23 -0.78 16.55
N GLU A 6 -0.90 -1.72 17.19
CA GLU A 6 -0.24 -2.81 17.91
C GLU A 6 -0.64 -4.19 17.36
N GLY A 7 0.28 -5.13 17.50
CA GLY A 7 0.03 -6.52 17.16
C GLY A 7 0.31 -6.89 15.72
N LYS A 8 -0.20 -8.05 15.32
CA LYS A 8 -0.07 -8.61 13.97
C LYS A 8 -1.12 -8.06 12.99
N ASP A 9 -2.21 -7.54 13.52
CA ASP A 9 -3.33 -7.05 12.70
C ASP A 9 -3.03 -5.73 12.01
N VAL A 10 -1.95 -5.05 12.42
CA VAL A 10 -1.43 -3.85 11.75
C VAL A 10 -1.16 -4.10 10.27
N PHE A 11 -0.69 -5.29 9.89
CA PHE A 11 -0.49 -5.66 8.49
C PHE A 11 -1.79 -5.51 7.68
N TYR A 12 -2.90 -6.01 8.19
CA TYR A 12 -4.20 -5.92 7.51
C TYR A 12 -4.75 -4.50 7.45
N GLY A 13 -4.51 -3.74 8.53
CA GLY A 13 -4.84 -2.32 8.58
C GLY A 13 -4.09 -1.51 7.52
N LEU A 14 -2.80 -1.77 7.34
CA LEU A 14 -1.96 -1.12 6.32
C LEU A 14 -2.41 -1.45 4.89
N LEU A 15 -2.99 -2.64 4.67
CA LEU A 15 -3.63 -2.98 3.40
C LEU A 15 -4.98 -2.28 3.20
N GLY A 16 -5.49 -1.56 4.20
CA GLY A 16 -6.80 -0.89 4.17
C GLY A 16 -7.98 -1.83 4.37
N LEU A 17 -7.75 -3.01 4.91
CA LEU A 17 -8.77 -4.03 5.18
C LEU A 17 -9.42 -3.87 6.56
N ASP A 18 -8.67 -3.36 7.51
CA ASP A 18 -9.17 -3.03 8.84
C ASP A 18 -9.39 -1.52 8.98
N LYS A 19 -10.65 -1.14 9.18
CA LYS A 19 -11.03 0.29 9.35
C LYS A 19 -10.70 0.83 10.73
N SER A 20 -10.47 -0.01 11.72
CA SER A 20 -10.06 0.40 13.07
C SER A 20 -8.63 0.94 13.07
N PHE A 21 -7.84 0.57 12.07
CA PHE A 21 -6.50 1.06 11.87
C PHE A 21 -6.54 2.43 11.15
N GLY A 22 -6.47 3.51 11.93
CA GLY A 22 -6.80 4.85 11.43
C GLY A 22 -5.71 5.60 10.68
N SER A 23 -4.41 5.23 10.78
CA SER A 23 -3.33 6.02 10.17
C SER A 23 -2.09 5.21 9.84
N PHE A 24 -1.43 5.65 8.77
CA PHE A 24 -0.12 5.16 8.36
C PHE A 24 0.96 5.85 9.22
N PHE A 25 1.98 5.11 9.62
CA PHE A 25 3.12 5.68 10.35
C PHE A 25 4.34 5.86 9.44
N HIS A 26 5.26 6.74 9.85
CA HIS A 26 6.45 7.08 9.08
C HIS A 26 7.68 6.33 9.59
N LEU A 27 8.65 6.11 8.71
CA LEU A 27 9.92 5.45 9.07
C LEU A 27 10.69 6.18 10.18
N ASN A 28 10.64 7.50 10.23
CA ASN A 28 11.31 8.30 11.25
C ASN A 28 10.71 8.15 12.66
N ALA A 29 9.54 7.53 12.78
CA ALA A 29 8.91 7.19 14.05
C ALA A 29 9.04 5.68 14.39
N LEU A 30 9.92 4.96 13.68
CA LEU A 30 10.01 3.51 13.78
C LEU A 30 11.36 3.09 14.38
N THR A 31 11.31 2.27 15.42
CA THR A 31 12.47 1.54 15.94
C THR A 31 12.32 0.07 15.59
N ILE A 32 13.33 -0.51 14.94
CA ILE A 32 13.26 -1.88 14.43
C ILE A 32 14.43 -2.67 14.99
N ARG A 33 14.17 -3.89 15.45
CA ARG A 33 15.24 -4.83 15.80
C ARG A 33 15.98 -5.26 14.54
N LYS A 34 17.28 -5.07 14.49
CA LYS A 34 18.12 -5.47 13.35
C LYS A 34 17.91 -6.95 12.99
N SER A 35 17.82 -7.84 13.99
CA SER A 35 17.57 -9.26 13.77
C SER A 35 16.28 -9.56 13.01
N THR A 36 15.25 -8.71 13.12
CA THR A 36 14.02 -8.85 12.34
C THR A 36 14.26 -8.55 10.85
N ILE A 37 15.08 -7.54 10.56
CA ILE A 37 15.46 -7.18 9.20
C ILE A 37 16.28 -8.32 8.58
N ASP A 38 17.32 -8.75 9.27
CA ASP A 38 18.27 -9.76 8.79
C ASP A 38 17.58 -11.12 8.56
N LYS A 39 16.81 -11.60 9.55
CA LYS A 39 16.09 -12.87 9.47
C LYS A 39 15.10 -12.94 8.32
N ASN A 40 14.41 -11.84 8.03
CA ASN A 40 13.36 -11.79 7.02
C ASN A 40 13.84 -11.18 5.71
N GLN A 41 15.14 -10.87 5.62
CA GLN A 41 15.78 -10.25 4.44
C GLN A 41 15.01 -9.01 3.93
N LEU A 42 14.53 -8.20 4.89
CA LEU A 42 13.76 -6.99 4.57
C LEU A 42 14.68 -5.92 3.98
N LYS A 43 14.33 -5.43 2.80
CA LYS A 43 15.06 -4.37 2.08
C LYS A 43 14.08 -3.38 1.49
N PHE A 44 14.52 -2.16 1.28
CA PHE A 44 13.81 -1.22 0.44
C PHE A 44 13.79 -1.72 -1.01
N ASN A 45 12.65 -1.60 -1.67
CA ASN A 45 12.54 -1.94 -3.07
C ASN A 45 13.08 -0.79 -3.92
N GLU A 46 14.27 -0.95 -4.49
CA GLU A 46 14.96 0.08 -5.28
C GLU A 46 14.23 0.42 -6.59
N GLN A 47 13.33 -0.46 -7.08
CA GLN A 47 12.49 -0.18 -8.25
C GLN A 47 11.39 0.84 -7.96
N LEU A 48 11.09 1.10 -6.68
CA LEU A 48 10.10 2.07 -6.26
C LEU A 48 10.79 3.42 -5.99
N ARG A 49 10.61 4.40 -6.88
CA ARG A 49 11.07 5.77 -6.60
C ARG A 49 10.23 6.45 -5.49
N VAL A 50 8.98 6.05 -5.35
CA VAL A 50 8.02 6.53 -4.34
C VAL A 50 7.34 5.31 -3.73
N HIS A 51 6.87 5.41 -2.48
CA HIS A 51 6.27 4.31 -1.72
C HIS A 51 7.26 3.20 -1.26
N GLN A 52 8.57 3.45 -1.31
CA GLN A 52 9.56 2.53 -0.73
C GLN A 52 9.30 2.29 0.75
N ASP A 53 8.98 3.35 1.49
CA ASP A 53 8.58 3.32 2.89
C ASP A 53 7.31 2.49 3.11
N SER A 54 6.30 2.71 2.28
CA SER A 54 5.04 1.97 2.35
C SER A 54 5.23 0.47 2.11
N ASP A 55 5.98 0.13 1.06
CA ASP A 55 6.30 -1.26 0.72
C ASP A 55 7.06 -1.95 1.87
N PHE A 56 8.10 -1.28 2.38
CA PHE A 56 8.91 -1.78 3.47
C PHE A 56 8.09 -1.97 4.77
N ILE A 57 7.31 -0.96 5.15
CA ILE A 57 6.51 -0.97 6.39
C ILE A 57 5.44 -2.07 6.34
N ILE A 58 4.77 -2.26 5.21
CA ILE A 58 3.75 -3.32 5.06
C ILE A 58 4.41 -4.70 5.20
N LYS A 59 5.56 -4.92 4.54
CA LYS A 59 6.31 -6.19 4.65
C LYS A 59 6.84 -6.41 6.06
N LEU A 60 7.35 -5.37 6.72
CA LEU A 60 7.78 -5.42 8.10
C LEU A 60 6.63 -5.81 9.04
N ALA A 61 5.45 -5.21 8.88
CA ALA A 61 4.28 -5.50 9.70
C ALA A 61 3.81 -6.95 9.59
N TYR A 62 3.95 -7.57 8.42
CA TYR A 62 3.67 -9.00 8.25
C TYR A 62 4.62 -9.89 9.09
N HIS A 63 5.88 -9.51 9.18
CA HIS A 63 6.92 -10.31 9.85
C HIS A 63 7.07 -10.00 11.34
N SER A 64 6.43 -8.94 11.84
CA SER A 64 6.70 -8.40 13.17
C SER A 64 5.44 -8.27 14.00
N TYR A 65 5.61 -8.35 15.31
CA TYR A 65 4.66 -7.84 16.26
C TYR A 65 5.01 -6.36 16.51
N LEU A 66 4.13 -5.47 16.14
CA LEU A 66 4.30 -4.03 16.35
C LEU A 66 3.80 -3.64 17.74
N LYS A 67 4.50 -2.73 18.38
CA LYS A 67 4.15 -2.16 19.66
C LYS A 67 4.24 -0.64 19.60
N SER A 68 3.24 0.04 20.12
CA SER A 68 3.27 1.50 20.20
C SER A 68 4.29 1.95 21.23
N GLY A 69 5.04 2.99 20.89
CA GLY A 69 5.91 3.72 21.77
C GLY A 69 5.20 4.97 22.32
N LYS A 70 5.91 6.10 22.31
CA LYS A 70 5.37 7.39 22.71
C LYS A 70 4.44 7.95 21.64
N ILE A 71 3.13 7.88 21.87
CA ILE A 71 2.10 8.34 20.91
C ILE A 71 1.58 9.75 21.23
N ALA A 72 1.76 10.22 22.46
CA ALA A 72 1.31 11.54 22.92
C ALA A 72 2.39 12.64 22.76
N GLU A 73 3.62 12.27 22.43
CA GLU A 73 4.73 13.19 22.30
C GLU A 73 5.23 13.23 20.85
N ALA A 74 5.66 14.38 20.36
CA ALA A 74 6.32 14.51 19.08
C ALA A 74 7.73 13.88 19.15
N VAL A 75 7.94 12.75 18.46
CA VAL A 75 9.24 12.05 18.41
C VAL A 75 10.07 12.46 17.19
N ALA A 76 9.48 13.19 16.23
CA ALA A 76 10.16 13.71 15.06
C ALA A 76 9.46 14.96 14.52
N ILE A 77 10.23 15.90 14.03
CA ILE A 77 9.72 17.10 13.34
C ILE A 77 9.92 16.89 11.84
N ARG A 78 8.85 17.03 11.08
CA ARG A 78 8.91 16.95 9.62
C ARG A 78 8.96 18.34 9.02
N GLY A 79 10.08 18.68 8.36
CA GLY A 79 10.19 19.86 7.53
C GLY A 79 9.22 19.78 6.33
N VAL A 80 8.47 20.86 6.12
CA VAL A 80 7.55 20.99 4.99
C VAL A 80 8.08 22.08 4.08
N HIS A 81 8.84 21.70 3.05
CA HIS A 81 9.37 22.61 2.04
C HIS A 81 8.53 22.55 0.78
N ASP A 82 8.23 23.71 0.19
CA ASP A 82 7.35 23.76 -0.99
C ASP A 82 8.04 23.28 -2.28
N ASP A 83 9.36 23.37 -2.37
CA ASP A 83 10.10 23.18 -3.62
C ASP A 83 10.49 21.74 -3.95
N ASN A 84 10.47 20.81 -2.99
CA ASN A 84 11.01 19.45 -3.17
C ASN A 84 10.04 18.30 -2.84
N ARG A 85 8.76 18.50 -2.95
CA ARG A 85 7.80 17.40 -2.67
C ARG A 85 7.63 16.48 -3.87
N ILE A 86 8.36 15.37 -3.88
CA ILE A 86 8.10 14.21 -4.77
C ILE A 86 6.63 13.74 -4.65
N THR A 87 5.95 14.08 -3.55
CA THR A 87 4.57 13.69 -3.24
C THR A 87 3.50 14.71 -3.69
N LYS A 88 3.86 15.86 -4.27
CA LYS A 88 2.92 16.84 -4.84
C LYS A 88 2.30 16.30 -6.14
N ILE A 89 1.59 15.18 -6.05
CA ILE A 89 0.89 14.61 -7.20
C ILE A 89 -0.60 14.68 -6.93
N LYS A 90 -1.31 15.16 -7.93
CA LYS A 90 -2.78 15.18 -7.89
C LYS A 90 -3.29 13.74 -7.74
N ARG A 91 -4.10 13.51 -6.71
CA ARG A 91 -4.72 12.21 -6.47
C ARG A 91 -5.53 11.78 -7.69
N TYR A 92 -5.42 10.51 -8.05
CA TYR A 92 -6.02 9.91 -9.25
C TYR A 92 -5.48 10.42 -10.60
N SER A 93 -4.38 11.17 -10.61
CA SER A 93 -3.67 11.44 -11.86
C SER A 93 -3.02 10.15 -12.40
N GLU A 94 -2.67 10.16 -13.68
CA GLU A 94 -1.97 9.04 -14.34
C GLU A 94 -0.69 8.66 -13.58
N GLN A 95 0.11 9.66 -13.20
CA GLN A 95 1.32 9.47 -12.43
C GLN A 95 1.05 8.88 -11.03
N PHE A 96 -0.02 9.33 -10.36
CA PHE A 96 -0.45 8.74 -9.08
C PHE A 96 -0.81 7.26 -9.27
N ASN A 97 -1.63 6.93 -10.26
CA ASN A 97 -2.07 5.58 -10.53
C ASN A 97 -0.89 4.66 -10.88
N GLN A 98 0.06 5.14 -11.68
CA GLN A 98 1.27 4.40 -12.04
C GLN A 98 2.12 4.06 -10.81
N ARG A 99 2.32 5.03 -9.90
CA ARG A 99 3.08 4.79 -8.65
C ARG A 99 2.39 3.79 -7.73
N GLN A 100 1.06 3.88 -7.62
CA GLN A 100 0.28 2.92 -6.85
C GLN A 100 0.33 1.52 -7.48
N MET A 101 0.24 1.43 -8.80
CA MET A 101 0.38 0.16 -9.52
C MET A 101 1.72 -0.52 -9.20
N LEU A 102 2.83 0.21 -9.23
CA LEU A 102 4.15 -0.34 -8.90
C LEU A 102 4.21 -0.85 -7.46
N LEU A 103 3.67 -0.10 -6.48
CA LEU A 103 3.58 -0.55 -5.10
C LEU A 103 2.79 -1.86 -4.97
N TRP A 104 1.58 -1.89 -5.55
CA TRP A 104 0.72 -3.06 -5.43
C TRP A 104 1.23 -4.27 -6.21
N ASN A 105 1.98 -4.07 -7.31
CA ASN A 105 2.73 -5.13 -7.97
C ASN A 105 3.79 -5.73 -7.06
N SER A 106 4.62 -4.89 -6.43
CA SER A 106 5.64 -5.34 -5.47
C SER A 106 5.03 -6.16 -4.33
N LEU A 107 3.93 -5.67 -3.75
CA LEU A 107 3.22 -6.37 -2.67
C LEU A 107 2.62 -7.69 -3.15
N TYR A 108 2.05 -7.74 -4.35
CA TYR A 108 1.47 -8.97 -4.91
C TYR A 108 2.53 -10.04 -5.13
N GLU A 109 3.61 -9.71 -5.82
CA GLU A 109 4.72 -10.64 -6.09
C GLU A 109 5.32 -11.18 -4.79
N TRP A 110 5.59 -10.30 -3.83
CA TRP A 110 6.09 -10.70 -2.53
C TRP A 110 5.09 -11.60 -1.78
N SER A 111 3.80 -11.36 -1.89
CA SER A 111 2.75 -12.08 -1.17
C SER A 111 2.56 -13.52 -1.64
N LEU A 112 2.91 -13.85 -2.91
CA LEU A 112 2.74 -15.19 -3.48
C LEU A 112 3.53 -16.27 -2.73
N GLY A 113 4.67 -15.92 -2.13
CA GLY A 113 5.48 -16.82 -1.32
C GLY A 113 5.15 -16.83 0.18
N LYS A 114 4.04 -16.20 0.61
CA LYS A 114 3.71 -16.01 2.01
C LYS A 114 2.42 -16.72 2.43
N LYS A 115 2.36 -17.12 3.71
CA LYS A 115 1.15 -17.70 4.32
C LYS A 115 0.14 -16.60 4.67
N ILE A 116 -0.39 -15.92 3.65
CA ILE A 116 -1.40 -14.88 3.78
C ILE A 116 -2.78 -15.51 3.57
N LYS A 117 -3.78 -15.11 4.35
CA LYS A 117 -5.16 -15.58 4.15
C LYS A 117 -5.63 -15.26 2.73
N LYS A 118 -6.36 -16.20 2.12
CA LYS A 118 -6.82 -16.10 0.73
C LYS A 118 -7.57 -14.79 0.44
N GLU A 119 -8.40 -14.33 1.36
CA GLU A 119 -9.16 -13.08 1.22
C GLU A 119 -8.27 -11.84 1.11
N TYR A 120 -7.12 -11.83 1.82
CA TYR A 120 -6.17 -10.72 1.78
C TYR A 120 -5.30 -10.77 0.52
N LEU A 121 -4.93 -11.96 0.10
CA LEU A 121 -4.24 -12.15 -1.18
C LEU A 121 -5.14 -11.71 -2.35
N GLU A 122 -6.42 -12.07 -2.30
CA GLU A 122 -7.42 -11.62 -3.27
C GLU A 122 -7.53 -10.08 -3.26
N HIS A 123 -7.56 -9.45 -2.09
CA HIS A 123 -7.59 -7.98 -1.98
C HIS A 123 -6.36 -7.33 -2.61
N ILE A 124 -5.15 -7.84 -2.34
CA ILE A 124 -3.91 -7.34 -2.94
C ILE A 124 -3.98 -7.46 -4.47
N PHE A 125 -4.38 -8.64 -4.98
CA PHE A 125 -4.56 -8.89 -6.40
C PHE A 125 -5.57 -7.94 -7.06
N LEU A 126 -6.76 -7.80 -6.47
CA LEU A 126 -7.80 -6.92 -7.01
C LEU A 126 -7.41 -5.45 -6.99
N THR A 127 -6.68 -5.02 -5.95
CA THR A 127 -6.18 -3.64 -5.88
C THR A 127 -5.11 -3.37 -6.94
N LYS A 128 -4.18 -4.32 -7.14
CA LYS A 128 -3.22 -4.28 -8.25
C LYS A 128 -3.95 -4.12 -9.58
N LYS A 129 -4.94 -4.99 -9.85
CA LYS A 129 -5.74 -4.95 -11.09
C LYS A 129 -6.48 -3.62 -11.27
N ALA A 130 -7.06 -3.07 -10.20
CA ALA A 130 -7.74 -1.79 -10.26
C ALA A 130 -6.80 -0.64 -10.69
N PHE A 131 -5.53 -0.66 -10.25
CA PHE A 131 -4.55 0.35 -10.66
C PHE A 131 -4.00 0.10 -12.07
N GLU A 132 -3.84 -1.14 -12.49
CA GLU A 132 -3.50 -1.47 -13.90
C GLU A 132 -4.53 -0.89 -14.86
N LEU A 133 -5.82 -0.97 -14.52
CA LEU A 133 -6.93 -0.45 -15.32
C LEU A 133 -7.15 1.06 -15.18
N ALA A 134 -6.61 1.69 -14.13
CA ALA A 134 -6.89 3.08 -13.80
C ALA A 134 -6.42 4.09 -14.87
N ASN A 135 -5.44 3.72 -15.68
CA ASN A 135 -4.88 4.52 -16.77
C ASN A 135 -5.34 4.05 -18.17
N ALA A 136 -6.29 3.13 -18.22
CA ALA A 136 -6.83 2.62 -19.47
C ALA A 136 -7.41 3.75 -20.36
N LYS A 137 -7.02 3.78 -21.62
CA LYS A 137 -7.44 4.77 -22.63
C LYS A 137 -7.80 4.06 -23.93
N GLY A 138 -8.88 4.54 -24.57
CA GLY A 138 -9.31 3.98 -25.85
C GLY A 138 -10.26 2.80 -25.75
N VAL A 139 -10.91 2.47 -26.86
CA VAL A 139 -11.99 1.48 -26.91
C VAL A 139 -11.54 0.09 -26.48
N SER A 140 -10.37 -0.35 -26.94
CA SER A 140 -9.81 -1.66 -26.56
C SER A 140 -9.61 -1.82 -25.06
N GLU A 141 -9.23 -0.75 -24.38
CA GLU A 141 -9.01 -0.74 -22.93
C GLU A 141 -10.33 -0.80 -22.15
N TYR A 142 -11.42 -0.21 -22.68
CA TYR A 142 -12.76 -0.39 -22.09
C TYR A 142 -13.22 -1.85 -22.14
N PHE A 143 -12.93 -2.58 -23.22
CA PHE A 143 -13.21 -4.01 -23.29
C PHE A 143 -12.41 -4.78 -22.23
N LYS A 144 -11.14 -4.43 -21.97
CA LYS A 144 -10.36 -5.02 -20.88
C LYS A 144 -10.97 -4.73 -19.51
N ILE A 145 -11.44 -3.50 -19.28
CA ILE A 145 -12.13 -3.14 -18.02
C ILE A 145 -13.37 -4.02 -17.83
N ILE A 146 -14.25 -4.11 -18.84
CA ILE A 146 -15.47 -4.89 -18.80
C ILE A 146 -15.13 -6.38 -18.57
N SER A 147 -14.22 -6.94 -19.34
CA SER A 147 -13.77 -8.32 -19.20
C SER A 147 -13.22 -8.61 -17.80
N THR A 148 -12.40 -7.71 -17.26
CA THR A 148 -11.84 -7.86 -15.92
C THR A 148 -12.93 -7.79 -14.84
N ILE A 149 -13.94 -6.93 -14.99
CA ILE A 149 -15.08 -6.84 -14.07
C ILE A 149 -15.91 -8.13 -14.13
N LEU A 150 -16.18 -8.66 -15.32
CA LEU A 150 -16.94 -9.91 -15.47
C LEU A 150 -16.20 -11.10 -14.85
N GLN A 151 -14.89 -11.18 -15.04
CA GLN A 151 -14.06 -12.25 -14.44
C GLN A 151 -13.89 -12.09 -12.92
N ASN A 152 -13.86 -10.86 -12.43
CA ASN A 152 -13.56 -10.52 -11.03
C ASN A 152 -14.49 -9.41 -10.51
N PRO A 153 -15.79 -9.68 -10.32
CA PRO A 153 -16.78 -8.63 -9.95
C PRO A 153 -16.45 -7.94 -8.62
N LYS A 154 -15.71 -8.61 -7.74
CA LYS A 154 -15.24 -8.03 -6.48
C LYS A 154 -14.31 -6.81 -6.67
N ILE A 155 -13.74 -6.61 -7.87
CA ILE A 155 -12.90 -5.42 -8.16
C ILE A 155 -13.68 -4.12 -7.96
N LEU A 156 -15.00 -4.12 -8.16
CA LEU A 156 -15.87 -2.97 -7.91
C LEU A 156 -15.95 -2.57 -6.43
N LYS A 157 -15.58 -3.48 -5.52
CA LYS A 157 -15.55 -3.25 -4.07
C LYS A 157 -14.20 -2.70 -3.58
N THR A 158 -13.18 -2.63 -4.45
CA THR A 158 -11.88 -2.06 -4.07
C THR A 158 -11.99 -0.57 -3.78
N ARG A 159 -11.06 -0.04 -2.97
CA ARG A 159 -10.99 1.40 -2.64
C ARG A 159 -10.92 2.29 -3.87
N TYR A 160 -10.36 1.79 -4.96
CA TYR A 160 -10.07 2.52 -6.19
C TYR A 160 -11.01 2.17 -7.35
N ARG A 161 -12.14 1.53 -7.06
CA ARG A 161 -13.12 1.07 -8.05
C ARG A 161 -13.57 2.09 -9.09
N PHE A 162 -13.48 3.38 -8.78
CA PHE A 162 -13.88 4.45 -9.69
C PHE A 162 -12.69 5.25 -10.25
N THR A 163 -11.46 4.81 -10.04
CA THR A 163 -10.28 5.55 -10.50
C THR A 163 -10.29 5.72 -12.02
N TYR A 164 -10.69 4.70 -12.75
CA TYR A 164 -10.80 4.71 -14.20
C TYR A 164 -12.11 5.31 -14.75
N LEU A 165 -13.09 5.56 -13.89
CA LEU A 165 -14.37 6.20 -14.30
C LEU A 165 -14.38 7.71 -14.07
N LYS A 166 -13.35 8.26 -13.44
CA LYS A 166 -13.25 9.69 -13.09
C LYS A 166 -12.46 10.53 -14.10
N LYS A 167 -12.21 10.04 -15.29
CA LYS A 167 -11.49 10.77 -16.33
C LYS A 167 -12.43 11.54 -17.22
#